data_99d1348f1cb348662230e3620f1f94c3
#
_entry.id   99d1348f1cb348662230e3620f1f94c3
#
_cell.length_a   1.000
_cell.length_b   1.000
_cell.length_c   1.000
_cell.angle_alpha   90.00
_cell.angle_beta   90.00
_cell.angle_gamma   90.00
#
_symmetry.space_group_name_H-M   'P 1'
#
loop_
_entity.id
_entity.type
_entity.pdbx_description
1 polymer ?
#
loop_
_entity_poly.entity_id
_entity_poly.type
_entity_poly.pdbx_seq_one_letter_code
_entity_poly.pdbx_strand_id
1 'polypeptide(L)'
;MRSLGAQILVTAPAYFRGTFRAEADFGGSIYCEGGRWDSCEFQGQALFGCSLFLGPASFAEAQFAAGSPVFEQSVVSVFPDAAGCSPTEEIPTEETPIGARLLTEEEAREVTPCAQALIETAAALPQPCVPHDHAAFEPVRDAEEQVHAWFDYLCCTDPPPRTGRNTLN
;
A
#
# COMPACT_ATOMS: atom_id res chain seq x y z
N MET A 1 17.37 11.19 9.05
CA MET A 1 16.23 10.34 9.39
C MET A 1 16.30 9.12 8.49
N ARG A 2 16.39 7.92 9.01
CA ARG A 2 16.47 6.74 8.17
C ARG A 2 15.12 6.55 7.50
N SER A 3 15.10 6.47 6.16
CA SER A 3 13.97 5.92 5.43
C SER A 3 13.67 4.54 6.01
N LEU A 4 12.53 4.40 6.67
CA LEU A 4 12.00 3.09 6.99
C LEU A 4 11.51 2.55 5.65
N GLY A 5 12.33 1.75 4.99
CA GLY A 5 11.89 1.05 3.78
C GLY A 5 10.58 0.35 4.04
N ALA A 6 9.75 0.19 3.02
CA ALA A 6 8.48 -0.49 3.14
C ALA A 6 8.66 -1.84 3.85
N GLN A 7 7.86 -2.08 4.86
CA GLN A 7 7.93 -3.32 5.64
C GLN A 7 7.40 -4.51 4.84
N ILE A 8 6.36 -4.27 4.03
CA ILE A 8 5.73 -5.28 3.19
C ILE A 8 5.48 -4.66 1.81
N LEU A 9 5.86 -5.39 0.78
CA LEU A 9 5.51 -5.10 -0.61
C LEU A 9 4.57 -6.19 -1.11
N VAL A 10 3.35 -5.82 -1.44
CA VAL A 10 2.30 -6.74 -1.87
C VAL A 10 1.96 -6.48 -3.32
N THR A 11 2.25 -7.44 -4.19
CA THR A 11 2.06 -7.33 -5.66
C THR A 11 0.76 -7.96 -6.15
N ALA A 12 0.02 -8.66 -5.29
CA ALA A 12 -1.27 -9.25 -5.59
C ALA A 12 -2.31 -8.74 -4.57
N PRO A 13 -3.62 -8.89 -4.81
CA PRO A 13 -4.62 -8.54 -3.83
C PRO A 13 -4.40 -9.28 -2.51
N ALA A 14 -4.28 -8.56 -1.41
CA ALA A 14 -4.09 -9.13 -0.09
C ALA A 14 -5.44 -9.35 0.61
N TYR A 15 -5.60 -10.51 1.22
CA TYR A 15 -6.82 -10.86 1.95
C TYR A 15 -6.46 -11.24 3.39
N PHE A 16 -6.99 -10.48 4.32
CA PHE A 16 -6.80 -10.72 5.75
C PHE A 16 -8.10 -11.16 6.37
N ARG A 17 -8.04 -12.10 7.31
CA ARG A 17 -9.20 -12.62 8.03
C ARG A 17 -8.84 -12.94 9.46
N GLY A 18 -9.80 -12.77 10.37
CA GLY A 18 -9.69 -13.18 11.74
C GLY A 18 -9.66 -12.04 12.74
N THR A 19 -9.21 -12.38 13.94
CA THR A 19 -9.17 -11.47 15.08
C THR A 19 -7.73 -11.08 15.39
N PHE A 20 -7.46 -9.78 15.36
CA PHE A 20 -6.20 -9.19 15.80
C PHE A 20 -6.34 -8.74 17.25
N ARG A 21 -5.79 -9.51 18.18
CA ARG A 21 -5.96 -9.31 19.63
C ARG A 21 -5.10 -8.20 20.21
N ALA A 22 -3.96 -7.96 19.60
CA ALA A 22 -3.04 -6.90 19.97
C ALA A 22 -3.08 -5.78 18.90
N GLU A 23 -2.24 -4.77 19.06
CA GLU A 23 -1.98 -3.79 18.01
C GLU A 23 -1.56 -4.49 16.71
N ALA A 24 -2.20 -4.13 15.61
CA ALA A 24 -1.91 -4.67 14.28
C ALA A 24 -1.28 -3.57 13.44
N ASP A 25 0.02 -3.68 13.21
CA ASP A 25 0.79 -2.70 12.44
C ASP A 25 1.00 -3.17 11.00
N PHE A 26 0.30 -2.54 10.07
CA PHE A 26 0.41 -2.69 8.62
C PHE A 26 1.11 -1.49 7.97
N GLY A 27 1.69 -0.61 8.79
CA GLY A 27 2.34 0.62 8.35
C GLY A 27 3.61 0.38 7.54
N GLY A 28 4.02 1.41 6.80
CA GLY A 28 5.23 1.37 5.99
C GLY A 28 5.15 0.40 4.81
N SER A 29 3.96 0.03 4.34
CA SER A 29 3.75 -1.02 3.35
C SER A 29 3.27 -0.47 2.02
N ILE A 30 3.52 -1.20 0.94
CA ILE A 30 3.05 -0.89 -0.40
C ILE A 30 2.08 -1.99 -0.87
N TYR A 31 0.85 -1.61 -1.20
CA TYR A 31 -0.20 -2.50 -1.70
C TYR A 31 -0.49 -2.16 -3.16
N CYS A 32 0.13 -2.86 -4.11
CA CYS A 32 0.00 -2.57 -5.53
C CYS A 32 -1.42 -2.80 -6.07
N GLU A 33 -2.09 -3.84 -5.61
CA GLU A 33 -3.46 -4.19 -5.99
C GLU A 33 -4.46 -4.04 -4.83
N GLY A 34 -4.04 -3.37 -3.75
CA GLY A 34 -4.87 -3.13 -2.59
C GLY A 34 -4.91 -4.28 -1.58
N GLY A 35 -5.84 -4.21 -0.64
CA GLY A 35 -5.99 -5.20 0.40
C GLY A 35 -7.41 -5.21 0.97
N ARG A 36 -7.80 -6.33 1.54
CA ARG A 36 -9.12 -6.50 2.13
C ARG A 36 -8.99 -7.04 3.55
N TRP A 37 -9.56 -6.31 4.48
CA TRP A 37 -9.69 -6.66 5.90
C TRP A 37 -11.16 -6.85 6.27
N ASP A 38 -11.95 -7.31 5.30
CA ASP A 38 -13.40 -7.48 5.45
C ASP A 38 -13.71 -8.49 6.57
N SER A 39 -14.66 -8.13 7.42
CA SER A 39 -15.08 -8.91 8.57
C SER A 39 -13.95 -9.24 9.57
N CYS A 40 -12.84 -8.52 9.54
CA CYS A 40 -11.79 -8.62 10.56
C CYS A 40 -12.26 -7.98 11.87
N GLU A 41 -11.80 -8.53 12.98
CA GLU A 41 -11.99 -7.96 14.30
C GLU A 41 -10.64 -7.44 14.83
N PHE A 42 -10.56 -6.14 15.07
CA PHE A 42 -9.40 -5.50 15.68
C PHE A 42 -9.68 -5.15 17.13
N GLN A 43 -9.12 -5.92 18.05
CA GLN A 43 -9.24 -5.68 19.49
C GLN A 43 -8.21 -4.65 19.97
N GLY A 44 -7.03 -4.61 19.34
CA GLY A 44 -6.05 -3.55 19.48
C GLY A 44 -6.15 -2.51 18.36
N GLN A 45 -5.31 -1.50 18.40
CA GLN A 45 -5.26 -0.46 17.39
C GLN A 45 -4.80 -1.04 16.04
N ALA A 46 -5.43 -0.62 14.95
CA ALA A 46 -5.03 -0.96 13.58
C ALA A 46 -4.28 0.21 12.95
N LEU A 47 -3.02 0.01 12.62
CA LEU A 47 -2.12 1.03 12.11
C LEU A 47 -1.80 0.77 10.64
N PHE A 48 -2.09 1.75 9.78
CA PHE A 48 -1.79 1.74 8.34
C PHE A 48 -0.95 2.95 7.93
N GLY A 49 -0.31 3.60 8.90
CA GLY A 49 0.45 4.83 8.68
C GLY A 49 1.60 4.67 7.70
N CYS A 50 1.94 5.74 6.99
CA CYS A 50 3.02 5.76 6.00
C CYS A 50 2.93 4.64 4.95
N SER A 51 1.73 4.26 4.53
CA SER A 51 1.49 3.21 3.53
C SER A 51 1.04 3.77 2.19
N LEU A 52 1.34 3.06 1.12
CA LEU A 52 0.93 3.38 -0.24
C LEU A 52 -0.06 2.33 -0.74
N PHE A 53 -1.28 2.75 -1.02
CA PHE A 53 -2.33 1.89 -1.58
C PHE A 53 -2.58 2.30 -3.03
N LEU A 54 -2.09 1.53 -3.97
CA LEU A 54 -2.31 1.76 -5.41
C LEU A 54 -3.57 1.05 -5.93
N GLY A 55 -4.13 0.14 -5.15
CA GLY A 55 -5.42 -0.48 -5.37
C GLY A 55 -6.37 -0.22 -4.20
N PRO A 56 -7.63 -0.67 -4.31
CA PRO A 56 -8.65 -0.42 -3.29
C PRO A 56 -8.34 -1.13 -1.97
N ALA A 57 -8.60 -0.46 -0.86
CA ALA A 57 -8.62 -1.06 0.47
C ALA A 57 -10.07 -1.23 0.92
N SER A 58 -10.42 -2.38 1.48
CA SER A 58 -11.75 -2.66 1.99
C SER A 58 -11.71 -3.11 3.44
N PHE A 59 -12.60 -2.56 4.24
CA PHE A 59 -12.84 -2.90 5.64
C PHE A 59 -14.31 -3.21 5.86
N ALA A 60 -15.00 -3.74 4.85
CA ALA A 60 -16.42 -4.04 4.93
C ALA A 60 -16.72 -4.96 6.13
N GLU A 61 -17.67 -4.56 6.96
CA GLU A 61 -18.06 -5.29 8.16
C GLU A 61 -16.93 -5.53 9.20
N ALA A 62 -15.80 -4.82 9.08
CA ALA A 62 -14.73 -4.90 10.06
C ALA A 62 -15.15 -4.23 11.39
N GLN A 63 -14.60 -4.72 12.50
CA GLN A 63 -14.87 -4.19 13.83
C GLN A 63 -13.58 -3.64 14.43
N PHE A 64 -13.65 -2.41 14.96
CA PHE A 64 -12.52 -1.72 15.56
C PHE A 64 -12.83 -1.39 17.03
N ALA A 65 -12.41 -2.24 17.95
CA ALA A 65 -12.70 -2.06 19.38
C ALA A 65 -11.86 -0.95 20.04
N ALA A 66 -10.66 -0.70 19.53
CA ALA A 66 -9.72 0.29 20.06
C ALA A 66 -9.79 1.66 19.35
N GLY A 67 -10.83 1.89 18.53
CA GLY A 67 -11.01 3.12 17.74
C GLY A 67 -10.70 2.92 16.26
N SER A 68 -10.98 3.96 15.48
CA SER A 68 -10.81 3.94 14.02
C SER A 68 -9.39 3.58 13.59
N PRO A 69 -9.21 2.93 12.43
CA PRO A 69 -7.88 2.65 11.90
C PRO A 69 -7.13 3.95 11.60
N VAL A 70 -5.82 3.92 11.81
CA VAL A 70 -4.94 5.09 11.64
C VAL A 70 -4.25 5.00 10.28
N PHE A 71 -4.44 6.04 9.44
CA PHE A 71 -3.83 6.15 8.11
C PHE A 71 -2.88 7.34 8.01
N GLU A 72 -2.31 7.79 9.10
CA GLU A 72 -1.45 8.97 9.13
C GLU A 72 -0.30 8.87 8.12
N GLN A 73 -0.14 9.91 7.28
CA GLN A 73 0.86 10.00 6.23
C GLN A 73 0.75 8.92 5.14
N SER A 74 -0.38 8.25 5.04
CA SER A 74 -0.62 7.30 3.94
C SER A 74 -1.13 7.99 2.70
N VAL A 75 -0.88 7.36 1.55
CA VAL A 75 -1.37 7.79 0.24
C VAL A 75 -2.22 6.70 -0.35
N VAL A 76 -3.42 7.05 -0.78
CA VAL A 76 -4.41 6.10 -1.30
C VAL A 76 -4.85 6.49 -2.70
N SER A 77 -5.04 5.53 -3.59
CA SER A 77 -5.56 5.76 -4.94
C SER A 77 -7.07 6.05 -4.93
N VAL A 78 -7.78 5.38 -4.02
CA VAL A 78 -9.19 5.60 -3.72
C VAL A 78 -9.40 5.50 -2.21
N PHE A 79 -10.44 6.13 -1.68
CA PHE A 79 -10.73 6.02 -0.26
C PHE A 79 -11.11 4.57 0.12
N PRO A 80 -10.68 4.11 1.31
CA PRO A 80 -11.05 2.79 1.79
C PRO A 80 -12.57 2.60 1.86
N ASP A 81 -13.03 1.43 1.41
CA ASP A 81 -14.43 1.03 1.58
C ASP A 81 -14.64 0.52 3.01
N ALA A 82 -15.47 1.23 3.75
CA ALA A 82 -15.81 0.94 5.13
C ALA A 82 -17.29 0.57 5.31
N ALA A 83 -17.95 0.12 4.26
CA ALA A 83 -19.36 -0.25 4.30
C ALA A 83 -19.64 -1.32 5.37
N GLY A 84 -20.58 -1.05 6.28
CA GLY A 84 -20.94 -1.98 7.34
C GLY A 84 -19.92 -2.10 8.46
N CYS A 85 -18.87 -1.29 8.50
CA CYS A 85 -18.03 -1.18 9.68
C CYS A 85 -18.89 -0.79 10.87
N SER A 86 -18.68 -1.48 11.98
CA SER A 86 -19.33 -1.13 13.25
C SER A 86 -18.52 0.01 13.87
N PRO A 87 -19.05 1.25 13.87
CA PRO A 87 -18.28 2.37 14.36
C PRO A 87 -18.45 2.50 15.86
N THR A 88 -17.37 2.61 16.55
CA THR A 88 -17.37 3.42 17.77
C THR A 88 -17.26 4.91 17.42
N GLU A 89 -16.81 5.21 16.20
CA GLU A 89 -16.81 6.55 15.59
C GLU A 89 -16.96 6.39 14.09
N GLU A 90 -17.80 7.19 13.44
CA GLU A 90 -18.02 7.17 12.00
C GLU A 90 -16.68 7.36 11.27
N ILE A 91 -16.32 6.38 10.42
CA ILE A 91 -15.27 6.63 9.43
C ILE A 91 -15.89 7.63 8.46
N PRO A 92 -15.36 8.86 8.35
CA PRO A 92 -15.96 9.88 7.51
C PRO A 92 -15.99 9.40 6.05
N THR A 93 -17.16 9.27 5.49
CA THR A 93 -17.38 8.78 4.12
C THR A 93 -16.99 9.78 3.04
N GLU A 94 -16.72 11.02 3.38
CA GLU A 94 -16.41 12.11 2.43
C GLU A 94 -15.17 12.93 2.79
N GLU A 95 -14.61 12.75 3.97
CA GLU A 95 -13.36 13.40 4.36
C GLU A 95 -12.25 12.37 4.43
N THR A 96 -11.06 12.77 3.99
CA THR A 96 -9.83 11.99 4.07
C THR A 96 -9.78 11.18 5.38
N PRO A 97 -9.58 9.87 5.33
CA PRO A 97 -9.27 9.11 6.53
C PRO A 97 -8.18 9.87 7.29
N ILE A 98 -8.31 9.97 8.60
CA ILE A 98 -7.45 10.84 9.43
C ILE A 98 -5.98 10.63 9.03
N GLY A 99 -5.40 11.62 8.34
CA GLY A 99 -4.01 11.64 7.92
C GLY A 99 -3.66 11.02 6.57
N ALA A 100 -4.59 10.36 5.87
CA ALA A 100 -4.35 9.87 4.51
C ALA A 100 -4.66 10.96 3.47
N ARG A 101 -3.97 10.94 2.34
CA ARG A 101 -4.30 11.77 1.19
C ARG A 101 -4.55 10.94 -0.06
N LEU A 102 -5.36 11.46 -0.96
CA LEU A 102 -5.52 10.87 -2.28
C LEU A 102 -4.28 11.12 -3.14
N LEU A 103 -3.97 10.12 -3.95
CA LEU A 103 -3.02 10.24 -5.05
C LEU A 103 -3.57 11.25 -6.06
N THR A 104 -2.75 12.21 -6.50
CA THR A 104 -3.14 13.12 -7.57
C THR A 104 -3.17 12.40 -8.91
N GLU A 105 -3.89 12.94 -9.90
CA GLU A 105 -3.90 12.35 -11.26
C GLU A 105 -2.51 12.30 -11.89
N GLU A 106 -1.67 13.29 -11.63
CA GLU A 106 -0.30 13.35 -12.14
C GLU A 106 0.55 12.25 -11.49
N GLU A 107 0.49 12.13 -10.18
CA GLU A 107 1.18 11.05 -9.43
C GLU A 107 0.70 9.66 -9.87
N ALA A 108 -0.61 9.47 -10.02
CA ALA A 108 -1.19 8.22 -10.48
C ALA A 108 -0.72 7.85 -11.89
N ARG A 109 -0.62 8.83 -12.79
CA ARG A 109 -0.14 8.62 -14.16
C ARG A 109 1.30 8.14 -14.21
N GLU A 110 2.12 8.54 -13.26
CA GLU A 110 3.53 8.16 -13.18
C GLU A 110 3.75 6.85 -12.40
N VAL A 111 3.08 6.68 -11.25
CA VAL A 111 3.30 5.52 -10.38
C VAL A 111 2.58 4.25 -10.85
N THR A 112 1.41 4.38 -11.45
CA THR A 112 0.61 3.21 -11.88
C THR A 112 1.34 2.33 -12.89
N PRO A 113 2.03 2.86 -13.93
CA PRO A 113 2.83 2.04 -14.82
C PRO A 113 3.98 1.31 -14.12
N CYS A 114 4.61 1.94 -13.11
CA CYS A 114 5.67 1.32 -12.32
C CYS A 114 5.13 0.13 -11.50
N ALA A 115 3.98 0.30 -10.87
CA ALA A 115 3.31 -0.77 -10.13
C ALA A 115 2.86 -1.91 -11.05
N GLN A 116 2.32 -1.58 -12.22
CA GLN A 116 1.92 -2.58 -13.21
C GLN A 116 3.11 -3.41 -13.70
N ALA A 117 4.23 -2.76 -13.99
CA ALA A 117 5.47 -3.45 -14.37
C ALA A 117 5.97 -4.40 -13.26
N LEU A 118 5.86 -3.99 -12.00
CA LEU A 118 6.21 -4.84 -10.86
C LEU A 118 5.28 -6.05 -10.75
N ILE A 119 3.98 -5.86 -10.88
CA ILE A 119 2.98 -6.94 -10.85
C ILE A 119 3.27 -7.95 -11.97
N GLU A 120 3.50 -7.48 -13.18
CA GLU A 120 3.76 -8.33 -14.36
C GLU A 120 5.08 -9.10 -14.22
N THR A 121 6.15 -8.45 -13.78
CA THR A 121 7.45 -9.11 -13.59
C THR A 121 7.42 -10.12 -12.44
N ALA A 122 6.72 -9.82 -11.35
CA ALA A 122 6.52 -10.75 -10.25
C ALA A 122 5.70 -11.98 -10.67
N ALA A 123 4.63 -11.77 -11.45
CA ALA A 123 3.81 -12.86 -11.98
C ALA A 123 4.55 -13.76 -12.98
N ALA A 124 5.55 -13.22 -13.66
CA ALA A 124 6.36 -13.96 -14.63
C ALA A 124 7.47 -14.81 -13.98
N LEU A 125 7.69 -14.71 -12.66
CA LEU A 125 8.66 -15.55 -11.96
C LEU A 125 8.28 -17.03 -12.09
N PRO A 126 9.30 -17.92 -12.32
CA PRO A 126 9.04 -19.36 -12.39
C PRO A 126 8.45 -19.89 -11.07
N GLN A 127 7.54 -20.84 -11.18
CA GLN A 127 6.95 -21.54 -10.03
C GLN A 127 7.38 -23.01 -10.05
N PRO A 128 7.96 -23.55 -8.98
CA PRO A 128 8.35 -22.85 -7.74
C PRO A 128 9.56 -21.93 -7.92
N CYS A 129 9.58 -20.81 -7.24
CA CYS A 129 10.73 -19.92 -7.23
C CYS A 129 11.96 -20.62 -6.65
N VAL A 130 13.08 -20.57 -7.38
CA VAL A 130 14.37 -21.05 -6.88
C VAL A 130 15.11 -19.88 -6.26
N PRO A 131 15.34 -19.86 -4.95
CA PRO A 131 15.87 -18.69 -4.24
C PRO A 131 17.25 -18.21 -4.71
N HIS A 132 17.98 -19.03 -5.46
CA HIS A 132 19.33 -18.72 -5.92
C HIS A 132 19.42 -18.31 -7.39
N ASP A 133 18.32 -18.23 -8.11
CA ASP A 133 18.32 -17.73 -9.48
C ASP A 133 18.23 -16.20 -9.49
N HIS A 134 19.38 -15.56 -9.27
CA HIS A 134 19.47 -14.09 -9.23
C HIS A 134 19.05 -13.44 -10.56
N ALA A 135 19.31 -14.08 -11.69
CA ALA A 135 18.98 -13.53 -12.99
C ALA A 135 17.46 -13.47 -13.23
N ALA A 136 16.69 -14.43 -12.72
CA ALA A 136 15.24 -14.44 -12.82
C ALA A 136 14.60 -13.28 -11.99
N PHE A 137 15.26 -12.83 -10.92
CA PHE A 137 14.78 -11.77 -10.06
C PHE A 137 15.22 -10.36 -10.46
N GLU A 138 16.15 -10.20 -11.40
CA GLU A 138 16.60 -8.87 -11.83
C GLU A 138 15.46 -7.96 -12.33
N PRO A 139 14.57 -8.40 -13.23
CA PRO A 139 13.47 -7.55 -13.69
C PRO A 139 12.51 -7.14 -12.56
N VAL A 140 12.30 -8.03 -11.59
CA VAL A 140 11.47 -7.72 -10.40
C VAL A 140 12.15 -6.68 -9.53
N ARG A 141 13.46 -6.80 -9.32
CA ARG A 141 14.24 -5.86 -8.53
C ARG A 141 14.22 -4.47 -9.13
N ASP A 142 14.43 -4.35 -10.43
CA ASP A 142 14.41 -3.06 -11.12
C ASP A 142 13.02 -2.39 -11.02
N ALA A 143 11.95 -3.17 -11.20
CA ALA A 143 10.58 -2.68 -11.04
C ALA A 143 10.27 -2.30 -9.58
N GLU A 144 10.75 -3.08 -8.63
CA GLU A 144 10.62 -2.83 -7.19
C GLU A 144 11.31 -1.52 -6.79
N GLU A 145 12.53 -1.26 -7.27
CA GLU A 145 13.25 -0.01 -7.02
C GLU A 145 12.47 1.21 -7.50
N GLN A 146 11.79 1.14 -8.64
CA GLN A 146 10.95 2.22 -9.14
C GLN A 146 9.75 2.48 -8.23
N VAL A 147 9.08 1.44 -7.78
CA VAL A 147 7.93 1.55 -6.86
C VAL A 147 8.38 2.07 -5.50
N HIS A 148 9.51 1.62 -4.97
CA HIS A 148 10.08 2.13 -3.71
C HIS A 148 10.46 3.61 -3.82
N ALA A 149 11.02 4.06 -4.92
CA ALA A 149 11.34 5.46 -5.13
C ALA A 149 10.08 6.35 -5.10
N TRP A 150 8.98 5.88 -5.67
CA TRP A 150 7.69 6.56 -5.56
C TRP A 150 7.12 6.52 -4.15
N PHE A 151 7.23 5.40 -3.45
CA PHE A 151 6.84 5.30 -2.04
C PHE A 151 7.59 6.30 -1.16
N ASP A 152 8.91 6.39 -1.31
CA ASP A 152 9.73 7.32 -0.55
C ASP A 152 9.33 8.78 -0.83
N TYR A 153 9.06 9.12 -2.09
CA TYR A 153 8.57 10.44 -2.46
C TYR A 153 7.19 10.75 -1.89
N LEU A 154 6.24 9.81 -2.02
CA LEU A 154 4.83 10.03 -1.65
C LEU A 154 4.61 9.99 -0.13
N CYS A 155 5.29 9.09 0.57
CA CYS A 155 5.05 8.81 1.98
C CYS A 155 6.15 9.31 2.91
N CYS A 156 7.34 9.65 2.42
CA CYS A 156 8.51 9.96 3.23
C CYS A 156 9.19 11.32 2.93
N THR A 157 8.57 12.22 2.21
CA THR A 157 9.14 13.57 1.90
C THR A 157 10.45 13.60 1.10
N ASP A 158 10.82 12.49 0.47
CA ASP A 158 11.97 12.45 -0.43
C ASP A 158 11.68 13.15 -1.77
N PRO A 159 12.71 13.59 -2.53
CA PRO A 159 12.47 14.20 -3.83
C PRO A 159 11.85 13.19 -4.81
N PRO A 160 11.04 13.67 -5.78
CA PRO A 160 10.40 12.78 -6.75
C PRO A 160 11.45 11.96 -7.51
N PRO A 161 11.16 10.69 -7.82
CA PRO A 161 12.05 9.89 -8.63
C PRO A 161 12.26 10.56 -9.99
N ARG A 162 13.50 10.59 -10.43
CA ARG A 162 13.83 11.12 -11.75
C ARG A 162 13.24 10.15 -12.78
N THR A 163 12.11 10.51 -13.35
CA THR A 163 11.63 9.83 -14.55
C THR A 163 12.66 10.07 -15.63
N GLY A 164 13.31 8.98 -16.06
CA GLY A 164 14.34 9.03 -17.10
C GLY A 164 13.74 9.34 -18.47
N ARG A 165 13.17 10.54 -18.64
CA ARG A 165 13.03 11.14 -19.94
C ARG A 165 14.36 11.84 -20.26
N ASN A 166 15.31 11.05 -20.75
CA ASN A 166 16.33 11.59 -21.62
C ASN A 166 15.63 12.15 -22.86
N THR A 167 15.17 13.38 -22.77
CA THR A 167 15.00 14.19 -23.97
C THR A 167 16.41 14.52 -24.45
N LEU A 168 16.96 13.65 -25.27
CA LEU A 168 18.05 14.01 -26.14
C LEU A 168 17.48 15.05 -27.11
N ASN A 169 17.85 16.29 -26.91
CA ASN A 169 17.91 17.27 -27.95
C ASN A 169 19.18 17.07 -28.74
#